data_05b76e263d1570a82ed7e7f4d448b69a
#
_entry.id   05b76e263d1570a82ed7e7f4d448b69a
#
_cell.length_a   1.000
_cell.length_b   1.000
_cell.length_c   1.000
_cell.angle_alpha   90.00
_cell.angle_beta   90.00
_cell.angle_gamma   90.00
#
_symmetry.space_group_name_H-M   'P 1'
#
loop_
_entity.id
_entity.type
_entity.pdbx_description
1 polymer ?
#
loop_
_entity_poly.entity_id
_entity_poly.type
_entity_poly.pdbx_seq_one_letter_code
_entity_poly.pdbx_strand_id
1 'polypeptide(L)'
;MSSELQFYAEKACNFWGGCNKLPKLIKHRENAVFGVILKNNIKAALRLHRPGYKDIAEIKSEMWWTRALAKKGFPVPCPVASHKGEDVIQVSSDLVATMIEWVEGEPIGDAKIPIKGLGKKIYYELGVLLADLHNLTEDLSFPDWFKRPLWDIDGLLGETPNWGRFWESSGLTPEEKYIFQLTRNKAKLALEKYKSDGAETLLLHADAIRENVFNGTNGLTLIDFDDCGYGFPIYDLATATIQSIEDKHYQNRCDAILNGYGKDRLLTHADFELFPTFSMLRVLATSSWIIPRAKKGSSVINIYKQRALKEAKKFLEK
;
A
#
# COMPACT_ATOMS: atom_id res chain seq x y z
N MET A 1 -20.29 10.21 -15.50
CA MET A 1 -19.19 9.54 -14.76
C MET A 1 -18.96 8.09 -15.17
N SER A 2 -19.94 7.18 -15.12
CA SER A 2 -19.72 5.78 -15.58
C SER A 2 -19.48 5.66 -17.09
N SER A 3 -20.23 6.37 -17.92
CA SER A 3 -20.09 6.39 -19.38
C SER A 3 -18.79 7.06 -19.85
N GLU A 4 -18.33 8.07 -19.16
CA GLU A 4 -17.11 8.80 -19.46
C GLU A 4 -15.86 7.96 -19.15
N LEU A 5 -15.82 7.31 -17.98
CA LEU A 5 -14.74 6.38 -17.62
C LEU A 5 -14.67 5.20 -18.60
N GLN A 6 -15.83 4.68 -19.01
CA GLN A 6 -15.91 3.61 -20.00
C GLN A 6 -15.32 4.06 -21.35
N PHE A 7 -15.70 5.25 -21.82
CA PHE A 7 -15.15 5.84 -23.05
C PHE A 7 -13.61 5.96 -22.99
N TYR A 8 -13.06 6.47 -21.87
CA TYR A 8 -11.62 6.59 -21.72
C TYR A 8 -10.91 5.22 -21.60
N ALA A 9 -11.54 4.23 -20.98
CA ALA A 9 -11.00 2.87 -20.93
C ALA A 9 -10.91 2.24 -22.33
N GLU A 10 -11.94 2.40 -23.16
CA GLU A 10 -11.93 1.94 -24.55
C GLU A 10 -10.88 2.68 -25.39
N LYS A 11 -10.81 4.01 -25.24
CA LYS A 11 -9.78 4.84 -25.89
C LYS A 11 -8.37 4.41 -25.48
N ALA A 12 -8.14 4.17 -24.20
CA ALA A 12 -6.85 3.70 -23.70
C ALA A 12 -6.46 2.34 -24.28
N CYS A 13 -7.39 1.39 -24.38
CA CYS A 13 -7.11 0.07 -24.96
C CYS A 13 -6.50 0.13 -26.36
N ASN A 14 -6.79 1.16 -27.16
CA ASN A 14 -6.24 1.28 -28.51
C ASN A 14 -4.71 1.42 -28.53
N PHE A 15 -4.11 1.94 -27.47
CA PHE A 15 -2.65 2.00 -27.34
C PHE A 15 -2.00 0.61 -27.15
N TRP A 16 -2.81 -0.38 -26.77
CA TRP A 16 -2.42 -1.80 -26.65
C TRP A 16 -3.06 -2.69 -27.74
N GLY A 17 -3.53 -2.11 -28.86
CA GLY A 17 -4.09 -2.82 -30.01
C GLY A 17 -5.58 -3.07 -29.94
N GLY A 18 -6.25 -2.51 -28.95
CA GLY A 18 -7.67 -2.68 -28.74
C GLY A 18 -8.04 -3.92 -27.95
N CYS A 19 -9.29 -3.99 -27.54
CA CYS A 19 -9.84 -5.08 -26.74
C CYS A 19 -10.82 -5.94 -27.57
N ASN A 20 -10.89 -7.24 -27.25
CA ASN A 20 -11.86 -8.18 -27.82
C ASN A 20 -13.28 -7.97 -27.28
N LYS A 21 -13.38 -7.43 -26.05
CA LYS A 21 -14.64 -7.13 -25.35
C LYS A 21 -14.52 -5.77 -24.70
N LEU A 22 -15.64 -5.14 -24.40
CA LEU A 22 -15.66 -3.90 -23.63
C LEU A 22 -14.94 -4.05 -22.31
N PRO A 23 -14.07 -3.09 -21.93
CA PRO A 23 -13.46 -3.05 -20.61
C PRO A 23 -14.50 -3.17 -19.50
N LYS A 24 -14.27 -4.06 -18.53
CA LYS A 24 -15.18 -4.24 -17.39
C LYS A 24 -14.64 -3.53 -16.17
N LEU A 25 -15.35 -2.52 -15.67
CA LEU A 25 -14.98 -1.86 -14.42
C LEU A 25 -14.98 -2.86 -13.25
N ILE A 26 -13.84 -2.97 -12.57
CA ILE A 26 -13.64 -3.83 -11.40
C ILE A 26 -13.76 -3.00 -10.12
N LYS A 27 -13.03 -1.88 -10.05
CA LYS A 27 -12.92 -1.04 -8.85
C LYS A 27 -12.78 0.43 -9.27
N HIS A 28 -13.43 1.30 -8.52
CA HIS A 28 -13.26 2.74 -8.67
C HIS A 28 -13.15 3.35 -7.27
N ARG A 29 -11.94 3.74 -6.91
CA ARG A 29 -11.61 4.49 -5.68
C ARG A 29 -10.81 5.73 -6.08
N GLU A 30 -9.50 5.75 -5.78
CA GLU A 30 -8.57 6.78 -6.27
C GLU A 30 -8.38 6.65 -7.78
N ASN A 31 -8.13 5.44 -8.25
CA ASN A 31 -8.02 5.08 -9.65
C ASN A 31 -9.23 4.26 -10.11
N ALA A 32 -9.53 4.26 -11.41
CA ALA A 32 -10.49 3.35 -12.00
C ALA A 32 -9.76 2.16 -12.64
N VAL A 33 -10.06 0.95 -12.17
CA VAL A 33 -9.43 -0.30 -12.63
C VAL A 33 -10.43 -1.10 -13.45
N PHE A 34 -10.03 -1.49 -14.66
CA PHE A 34 -10.83 -2.28 -15.59
C PHE A 34 -10.13 -3.61 -15.91
N GLY A 35 -10.88 -4.70 -15.89
CA GLY A 35 -10.47 -5.95 -16.51
C GLY A 35 -10.66 -5.87 -18.03
N VAL A 36 -9.60 -6.20 -18.77
CA VAL A 36 -9.58 -6.16 -20.22
C VAL A 36 -9.08 -7.49 -20.81
N ILE A 37 -9.56 -7.82 -22.01
CA ILE A 37 -9.03 -8.90 -22.84
C ILE A 37 -8.60 -8.24 -24.16
N LEU A 38 -7.31 -8.12 -24.37
CA LEU A 38 -6.73 -7.53 -25.57
C LEU A 38 -7.01 -8.37 -26.82
N LYS A 39 -6.87 -7.79 -28.00
CA LYS A 39 -7.11 -8.51 -29.28
C LYS A 39 -6.19 -9.72 -29.48
N ASN A 40 -5.02 -9.75 -28.87
CA ASN A 40 -4.11 -10.90 -28.82
C ASN A 40 -4.47 -11.93 -27.74
N ASN A 41 -5.65 -11.83 -27.12
CA ASN A 41 -6.18 -12.66 -26.02
C ASN A 41 -5.44 -12.54 -24.68
N ILE A 42 -4.55 -11.57 -24.52
CA ILE A 42 -3.94 -11.27 -23.22
C ILE A 42 -5.00 -10.67 -22.31
N LYS A 43 -5.17 -11.28 -21.13
CA LYS A 43 -5.99 -10.73 -20.04
C LYS A 43 -5.13 -9.78 -19.20
N ALA A 44 -5.63 -8.58 -18.93
CA ALA A 44 -4.86 -7.55 -18.23
C ALA A 44 -5.76 -6.67 -17.35
N ALA A 45 -5.16 -5.92 -16.46
CA ALA A 45 -5.81 -4.87 -15.69
C ALA A 45 -5.36 -3.49 -16.21
N LEU A 46 -6.31 -2.75 -16.77
CA LEU A 46 -6.11 -1.35 -17.19
C LEU A 46 -6.45 -0.44 -16.01
N ARG A 47 -5.53 0.45 -15.65
CA ARG A 47 -5.75 1.48 -14.62
C ARG A 47 -5.81 2.86 -15.29
N LEU A 48 -6.91 3.58 -15.08
CA LEU A 48 -7.01 5.00 -15.36
C LEU A 48 -6.69 5.77 -14.08
N HIS A 49 -5.62 6.54 -14.09
CA HIS A 49 -5.12 7.28 -12.93
C HIS A 49 -5.97 8.53 -12.70
N ARG A 50 -6.34 8.77 -11.44
CA ARG A 50 -7.08 9.98 -11.06
C ARG A 50 -6.22 11.22 -11.31
N PRO A 51 -6.72 12.21 -12.07
CA PRO A 51 -6.01 13.46 -12.31
C PRO A 51 -5.59 14.16 -11.00
N GLY A 52 -4.33 14.58 -10.92
CA GLY A 52 -3.79 15.32 -9.77
C GLY A 52 -3.55 14.49 -8.50
N TYR A 53 -3.77 13.18 -8.51
CA TYR A 53 -3.51 12.31 -7.34
C TYR A 53 -2.04 11.89 -7.24
N LYS A 54 -1.44 11.46 -8.34
CA LYS A 54 -0.01 11.18 -8.46
C LYS A 54 0.55 11.92 -9.67
N ASP A 55 1.81 12.32 -9.62
CA ASP A 55 2.46 12.87 -10.80
C ASP A 55 2.96 11.75 -11.75
N ILE A 56 3.28 12.14 -12.98
CA ILE A 56 3.71 11.17 -14.02
C ILE A 56 5.02 10.49 -13.63
N ALA A 57 5.93 11.18 -12.93
CA ALA A 57 7.20 10.58 -12.50
C ALA A 57 6.97 9.50 -11.44
N GLU A 58 6.03 9.72 -10.51
CA GLU A 58 5.62 8.71 -9.52
C GLU A 58 4.99 7.47 -10.20
N ILE A 59 4.09 7.67 -11.18
CA ILE A 59 3.46 6.56 -11.93
C ILE A 59 4.51 5.78 -12.72
N LYS A 60 5.44 6.47 -13.40
CA LYS A 60 6.55 5.83 -14.12
C LYS A 60 7.46 5.04 -13.17
N SER A 61 7.71 5.55 -11.99
CA SER A 61 8.53 4.88 -10.97
C SER A 61 7.89 3.60 -10.46
N GLU A 62 6.56 3.59 -10.23
CA GLU A 62 5.80 2.38 -9.91
C GLU A 62 5.95 1.32 -11.01
N MET A 63 5.71 1.70 -12.27
CA MET A 63 5.80 0.77 -13.40
C MET A 63 7.24 0.25 -13.59
N TRP A 64 8.24 1.11 -13.42
CA TRP A 64 9.63 0.70 -13.53
C TRP A 64 10.00 -0.31 -12.44
N TRP A 65 9.63 -0.06 -11.18
CA TRP A 65 9.97 -0.92 -10.06
C TRP A 65 9.27 -2.28 -10.17
N THR A 66 7.97 -2.32 -10.44
CA THR A 66 7.23 -3.58 -10.62
C THR A 66 7.78 -4.39 -11.80
N ARG A 67 8.19 -3.76 -12.90
CA ARG A 67 8.87 -4.43 -14.02
C ARG A 67 10.23 -4.98 -13.62
N ALA A 68 11.02 -4.24 -12.84
CA ALA A 68 12.33 -4.69 -12.36
C ALA A 68 12.20 -5.90 -11.43
N LEU A 69 11.23 -5.88 -10.52
CA LEU A 69 10.89 -6.99 -9.62
C LEU A 69 10.44 -8.23 -10.40
N ALA A 70 9.51 -8.07 -11.35
CA ALA A 70 9.04 -9.17 -12.19
C ALA A 70 10.18 -9.83 -12.98
N LYS A 71 11.12 -9.03 -13.52
CA LYS A 71 12.32 -9.55 -14.20
C LYS A 71 13.24 -10.35 -13.29
N LYS A 72 13.25 -10.07 -12.00
CA LYS A 72 13.99 -10.84 -10.97
C LYS A 72 13.21 -12.07 -10.47
N GLY A 73 12.00 -12.31 -10.98
CA GLY A 73 11.15 -13.44 -10.61
C GLY A 73 10.27 -13.20 -9.39
N PHE A 74 10.22 -11.98 -8.85
CA PHE A 74 9.30 -11.65 -7.77
C PHE A 74 7.84 -11.73 -8.22
N PRO A 75 6.94 -12.32 -7.41
CA PRO A 75 5.53 -12.48 -7.77
C PRO A 75 4.75 -11.14 -7.69
N VAL A 76 4.81 -10.41 -8.79
CA VAL A 76 4.13 -9.13 -9.01
C VAL A 76 3.62 -9.07 -10.45
N PRO A 77 2.45 -8.46 -10.74
CA PRO A 77 1.99 -8.30 -12.11
C PRO A 77 2.95 -7.37 -12.88
N CYS A 78 3.53 -7.91 -13.98
CA CYS A 78 4.42 -7.13 -14.82
C CYS A 78 3.63 -6.06 -15.60
N PRO A 79 4.14 -4.82 -15.74
CA PRO A 79 3.57 -3.85 -16.67
C PRO A 79 3.51 -4.37 -18.10
N VAL A 80 2.38 -4.19 -18.76
CA VAL A 80 2.17 -4.50 -20.16
C VAL A 80 2.45 -3.24 -20.97
N ALA A 81 3.57 -3.24 -21.73
CA ALA A 81 3.91 -2.08 -22.52
C ALA A 81 2.94 -1.89 -23.71
N SER A 82 2.68 -0.64 -24.07
CA SER A 82 1.92 -0.28 -25.26
C SER A 82 2.63 -0.71 -26.55
N HIS A 83 1.99 -0.59 -27.71
CA HIS A 83 2.62 -0.85 -29.01
C HIS A 83 3.86 0.00 -29.31
N LYS A 84 4.01 1.12 -28.60
CA LYS A 84 5.19 1.98 -28.70
C LYS A 84 6.26 1.66 -27.65
N GLY A 85 6.06 0.63 -26.84
CA GLY A 85 6.98 0.25 -25.76
C GLY A 85 6.87 1.11 -24.50
N GLU A 86 5.79 1.89 -24.35
CA GLU A 86 5.57 2.78 -23.21
C GLU A 86 4.69 2.08 -22.16
N ASP A 87 5.03 2.23 -20.88
CA ASP A 87 4.24 1.69 -19.75
C ASP A 87 3.18 2.68 -19.26
N VAL A 88 3.38 3.97 -19.50
CA VAL A 88 2.52 5.06 -19.03
C VAL A 88 2.03 5.86 -20.23
N ILE A 89 0.74 5.91 -20.44
CA ILE A 89 0.11 6.48 -21.63
C ILE A 89 -0.74 7.69 -21.26
N GLN A 90 -0.51 8.81 -21.95
CA GLN A 90 -1.40 9.96 -21.90
C GLN A 90 -2.64 9.70 -22.76
N VAL A 91 -3.82 9.58 -22.12
CA VAL A 91 -5.11 9.29 -22.80
C VAL A 91 -5.85 10.57 -23.19
N SER A 92 -5.75 11.60 -22.32
CA SER A 92 -6.23 12.98 -22.57
C SER A 92 -5.28 13.99 -21.93
N SER A 93 -5.60 15.29 -21.95
CA SER A 93 -4.76 16.36 -21.36
C SER A 93 -4.36 16.10 -19.91
N ASP A 94 -5.23 15.45 -19.14
CA ASP A 94 -5.12 15.27 -17.70
C ASP A 94 -5.26 13.81 -17.23
N LEU A 95 -5.55 12.88 -18.15
CA LEU A 95 -5.79 11.48 -17.82
C LEU A 95 -4.66 10.58 -18.34
N VAL A 96 -4.09 9.81 -17.43
CA VAL A 96 -3.00 8.85 -17.68
C VAL A 96 -3.53 7.43 -17.48
N ALA A 97 -3.05 6.49 -18.28
CA ALA A 97 -3.35 5.07 -18.16
C ALA A 97 -2.09 4.22 -18.06
N THR A 98 -2.18 3.15 -17.30
CA THR A 98 -1.20 2.05 -17.24
C THR A 98 -1.92 0.72 -17.40
N MET A 99 -1.18 -0.31 -17.80
CA MET A 99 -1.70 -1.68 -17.90
C MET A 99 -0.72 -2.65 -17.27
N ILE A 100 -1.24 -3.58 -16.49
CA ILE A 100 -0.47 -4.65 -15.86
C ILE A 100 -1.07 -6.00 -16.21
N GLU A 101 -0.28 -7.05 -16.13
CA GLU A 101 -0.76 -8.43 -16.27
C GLU A 101 -1.89 -8.72 -15.29
N TRP A 102 -2.81 -9.59 -15.72
CA TRP A 102 -3.86 -10.08 -14.85
C TRP A 102 -3.30 -11.09 -13.85
N VAL A 103 -3.60 -10.86 -12.56
CA VAL A 103 -3.25 -11.81 -11.50
C VAL A 103 -4.40 -12.80 -11.31
N GLU A 104 -4.11 -14.08 -11.42
CA GLU A 104 -5.07 -15.14 -11.09
C GLU A 104 -5.01 -15.46 -9.59
N GLY A 105 -6.15 -15.81 -9.00
CA GLY A 105 -6.31 -16.06 -7.57
C GLY A 105 -7.26 -15.07 -6.92
N GLU A 106 -7.34 -15.15 -5.60
CA GLU A 106 -8.23 -14.30 -4.80
C GLU A 106 -7.42 -13.57 -3.73
N PRO A 107 -7.83 -12.36 -3.33
CA PRO A 107 -7.20 -11.68 -2.21
C PRO A 107 -7.32 -12.54 -0.94
N ILE A 108 -6.32 -12.51 -0.08
CA ILE A 108 -6.32 -13.29 1.18
C ILE A 108 -7.39 -12.82 2.17
N GLY A 109 -8.08 -11.74 1.88
CA GLY A 109 -9.20 -11.19 2.62
C GLY A 109 -9.41 -9.71 2.31
N ASP A 110 -10.25 -9.08 3.11
CA ASP A 110 -10.49 -7.64 3.06
C ASP A 110 -10.75 -7.08 4.48
N ALA A 111 -11.00 -5.77 4.57
CA ALA A 111 -11.27 -5.10 5.84
C ALA A 111 -12.55 -5.59 6.55
N LYS A 112 -13.49 -6.21 5.82
CA LYS A 112 -14.80 -6.67 6.33
C LYS A 112 -14.81 -8.16 6.62
N ILE A 113 -14.03 -8.94 5.86
CA ILE A 113 -13.98 -10.39 5.94
C ILE A 113 -12.70 -10.80 6.67
N PRO A 114 -12.78 -11.17 7.96
CA PRO A 114 -11.60 -11.60 8.71
C PRO A 114 -11.04 -12.91 8.16
N ILE A 115 -9.74 -13.09 8.25
CA ILE A 115 -9.09 -14.36 7.95
C ILE A 115 -9.57 -15.41 8.96
N LYS A 116 -10.00 -16.56 8.47
CA LYS A 116 -10.44 -17.68 9.32
C LYS A 116 -9.28 -18.23 10.15
N GLY A 117 -9.55 -18.53 11.42
CA GLY A 117 -8.61 -19.12 12.36
C GLY A 117 -7.40 -18.23 12.67
N LEU A 118 -6.28 -18.84 13.02
CA LEU A 118 -5.05 -18.14 13.42
C LEU A 118 -4.39 -17.39 12.26
N GLY A 119 -4.48 -17.90 11.04
CA GLY A 119 -3.83 -17.34 9.87
C GLY A 119 -2.30 -17.45 9.86
N LYS A 120 -1.70 -18.24 10.76
CA LYS A 120 -0.23 -18.30 10.94
C LYS A 120 0.52 -18.60 9.64
N LYS A 121 0.05 -19.61 8.88
CA LYS A 121 0.72 -20.02 7.65
C LYS A 121 0.80 -18.86 6.65
N ILE A 122 -0.33 -18.22 6.36
CA ILE A 122 -0.41 -17.18 5.34
C ILE A 122 0.37 -15.92 5.74
N TYR A 123 0.38 -15.54 7.03
CA TYR A 123 1.19 -14.42 7.51
C TYR A 123 2.68 -14.74 7.56
N TYR A 124 3.07 -15.98 7.82
CA TYR A 124 4.46 -16.42 7.69
C TYR A 124 4.92 -16.32 6.24
N GLU A 125 4.14 -16.85 5.29
CA GLU A 125 4.43 -16.78 3.85
C GLU A 125 4.48 -15.33 3.36
N LEU A 126 3.61 -14.45 3.87
CA LEU A 126 3.65 -13.02 3.57
C LEU A 126 4.90 -12.34 4.14
N GLY A 127 5.36 -12.75 5.32
CA GLY A 127 6.64 -12.29 5.88
C GLY A 127 7.83 -12.66 5.00
N VAL A 128 7.88 -13.90 4.53
CA VAL A 128 8.92 -14.36 3.56
C VAL A 128 8.84 -13.53 2.28
N LEU A 129 7.64 -13.32 1.73
CA LEU A 129 7.44 -12.54 0.52
C LEU A 129 7.91 -11.08 0.66
N LEU A 130 7.64 -10.44 1.82
CA LEU A 130 8.09 -9.07 2.08
C LEU A 130 9.62 -9.00 2.28
N ALA A 131 10.24 -10.04 2.88
CA ALA A 131 11.70 -10.11 2.96
C ALA A 131 12.33 -10.22 1.56
N ASP A 132 11.77 -11.04 0.68
CA ASP A 132 12.21 -11.18 -0.71
C ASP A 132 12.04 -9.86 -1.48
N LEU A 133 10.89 -9.18 -1.34
CA LEU A 133 10.68 -7.85 -1.92
C LEU A 133 11.78 -6.87 -1.53
N HIS A 134 12.09 -6.80 -0.23
CA HIS A 134 13.07 -5.87 0.30
C HIS A 134 14.49 -6.21 -0.14
N ASN A 135 14.88 -7.50 -0.11
CA ASN A 135 16.18 -7.94 -0.56
C ASN A 135 16.40 -7.69 -2.06
N LEU A 136 15.43 -8.03 -2.89
CA LEU A 136 15.51 -7.77 -4.33
C LEU A 136 15.54 -6.27 -4.65
N THR A 137 14.88 -5.45 -3.83
CA THR A 137 14.83 -3.99 -4.01
C THR A 137 16.19 -3.35 -3.68
N GLU A 138 16.89 -3.80 -2.67
CA GLU A 138 18.24 -3.31 -2.32
C GLU A 138 19.26 -3.57 -3.45
N ASP A 139 19.08 -4.64 -4.21
CA ASP A 139 19.93 -4.99 -5.35
C ASP A 139 19.62 -4.18 -6.62
N LEU A 140 18.67 -3.26 -6.60
CA LEU A 140 18.30 -2.47 -7.77
C LEU A 140 19.07 -1.15 -7.85
N SER A 141 19.54 -0.83 -9.05
CA SER A 141 20.05 0.50 -9.37
C SER A 141 18.91 1.34 -9.91
N PHE A 142 18.42 2.27 -9.11
CA PHE A 142 17.32 3.15 -9.51
C PHE A 142 17.79 4.21 -10.49
N PRO A 143 16.99 4.55 -11.54
CA PRO A 143 17.33 5.65 -12.44
C PRO A 143 17.19 7.01 -11.74
N ASP A 144 17.92 8.03 -12.20
CA ASP A 144 17.96 9.39 -11.60
C ASP A 144 16.58 10.08 -11.55
N TRP A 145 15.70 9.74 -12.47
CA TRP A 145 14.33 10.26 -12.51
C TRP A 145 13.35 9.54 -11.60
N PHE A 146 13.77 8.48 -10.89
CA PHE A 146 12.92 7.69 -10.02
C PHE A 146 12.45 8.54 -8.83
N LYS A 147 11.13 8.61 -8.65
CA LYS A 147 10.51 9.46 -7.63
C LYS A 147 9.40 8.71 -6.92
N ARG A 148 9.52 8.56 -5.61
CA ARG A 148 8.46 8.02 -4.75
C ARG A 148 8.39 8.80 -3.43
N PRO A 149 7.21 8.85 -2.76
CA PRO A 149 7.05 9.53 -1.49
C PRO A 149 7.86 8.87 -0.37
N LEU A 150 7.98 9.57 0.75
CA LEU A 150 8.60 9.05 1.96
C LEU A 150 7.52 8.46 2.88
N TRP A 151 7.75 7.27 3.41
CA TRP A 151 7.01 6.65 4.52
C TRP A 151 7.88 6.54 5.77
N ASP A 152 8.84 7.44 5.87
CA ASP A 152 9.71 7.63 7.03
C ASP A 152 9.10 8.61 8.05
N ILE A 153 9.95 9.22 8.87
CA ILE A 153 9.54 10.19 9.90
C ILE A 153 8.74 11.35 9.29
N ASP A 154 9.21 11.90 8.17
CA ASP A 154 8.55 13.05 7.54
C ASP A 154 7.26 12.65 6.82
N GLY A 155 7.26 11.52 6.13
CA GLY A 155 6.07 10.99 5.45
C GLY A 155 4.96 10.54 6.38
N LEU A 156 5.27 10.17 7.63
CA LEU A 156 4.29 9.75 8.64
C LEU A 156 3.93 10.86 9.65
N LEU A 157 4.91 11.66 10.08
CA LEU A 157 4.82 12.57 11.23
C LEU A 157 5.26 14.00 10.93
N GLY A 158 5.73 14.28 9.71
CA GLY A 158 6.16 15.60 9.26
C GLY A 158 5.01 16.61 9.16
N GLU A 159 5.29 17.81 8.63
CA GLU A 159 4.26 18.84 8.48
C GLU A 159 3.29 18.55 7.33
N THR A 160 3.68 17.74 6.35
CA THR A 160 2.85 17.34 5.21
C THR A 160 2.89 15.82 5.01
N PRO A 161 2.34 15.04 5.97
CA PRO A 161 2.39 13.59 5.87
C PRO A 161 1.53 13.08 4.72
N ASN A 162 1.91 11.94 4.12
CA ASN A 162 1.33 11.41 2.88
C ASN A 162 -0.21 11.32 2.89
N TRP A 163 -0.78 10.87 3.99
CA TRP A 163 -2.22 10.68 4.12
C TRP A 163 -2.92 11.72 4.98
N GLY A 164 -2.22 12.82 5.30
CA GLY A 164 -2.76 13.94 6.06
C GLY A 164 -2.48 13.87 7.56
N ARG A 165 -2.78 14.98 8.21
CA ARG A 165 -2.47 15.23 9.63
C ARG A 165 -3.54 14.59 10.51
N PHE A 166 -3.31 13.40 11.07
CA PHE A 166 -4.27 12.76 11.98
C PHE A 166 -4.59 13.61 13.21
N TRP A 167 -3.64 14.44 13.67
CA TRP A 167 -3.81 15.37 14.82
C TRP A 167 -4.65 16.61 14.51
N GLU A 168 -5.01 16.83 13.25
CA GLU A 168 -5.87 17.91 12.77
C GLU A 168 -7.15 17.39 12.08
N SER A 169 -7.43 16.10 12.20
CA SER A 169 -8.61 15.50 11.58
C SER A 169 -9.90 16.20 12.02
N SER A 170 -10.84 16.34 11.10
CA SER A 170 -12.13 16.97 11.39
C SER A 170 -12.91 16.22 12.46
N GLY A 171 -13.60 16.95 13.34
CA GLY A 171 -14.44 16.37 14.40
C GLY A 171 -13.67 15.86 15.63
N LEU A 172 -12.40 16.24 15.79
CA LEU A 172 -11.64 16.03 17.04
C LEU A 172 -11.99 17.08 18.07
N THR A 173 -12.17 16.66 19.33
CA THR A 173 -12.22 17.57 20.48
C THR A 173 -10.84 18.15 20.79
N PRO A 174 -10.73 19.23 21.57
CA PRO A 174 -9.43 19.75 22.02
C PRO A 174 -8.58 18.71 22.75
N GLU A 175 -9.19 17.87 23.59
CA GLU A 175 -8.53 16.78 24.31
C GLU A 175 -8.00 15.71 23.33
N GLU A 176 -8.81 15.30 22.35
CA GLU A 176 -8.39 14.31 21.32
C GLU A 176 -7.22 14.84 20.47
N LYS A 177 -7.25 16.12 20.10
CA LYS A 177 -6.12 16.77 19.41
C LYS A 177 -4.85 16.76 20.26
N TYR A 178 -4.97 17.06 21.53
CA TYR A 178 -3.84 17.04 22.47
C TYR A 178 -3.23 15.64 22.59
N ILE A 179 -4.05 14.60 22.72
CA ILE A 179 -3.61 13.19 22.75
C ILE A 179 -2.83 12.86 21.46
N PHE A 180 -3.38 13.21 20.29
CA PHE A 180 -2.69 12.93 19.02
C PHE A 180 -1.41 13.72 18.86
N GLN A 181 -1.34 14.97 19.34
CA GLN A 181 -0.12 15.76 19.31
C GLN A 181 0.97 15.19 20.22
N LEU A 182 0.62 14.74 21.43
CA LEU A 182 1.54 14.02 22.32
C LEU A 182 2.04 12.73 21.67
N THR A 183 1.12 11.97 21.05
CA THR A 183 1.45 10.74 20.33
C THR A 183 2.43 11.00 19.18
N ARG A 184 2.15 12.04 18.37
CA ARG A 184 3.04 12.48 17.29
C ARG A 184 4.45 12.78 17.80
N ASN A 185 4.56 13.59 18.85
CA ASN A 185 5.85 14.00 19.40
C ASN A 185 6.65 12.82 19.96
N LYS A 186 6.00 11.95 20.75
CA LYS A 186 6.62 10.76 21.32
C LYS A 186 7.05 9.78 20.24
N ALA A 187 6.19 9.52 19.23
CA ALA A 187 6.52 8.65 18.12
C ALA A 187 7.68 9.21 17.27
N LYS A 188 7.68 10.52 17.01
CA LYS A 188 8.77 11.18 16.27
C LYS A 188 10.11 10.96 16.95
N LEU A 189 10.21 11.19 18.26
CA LEU A 189 11.43 10.95 19.03
C LEU A 189 11.88 9.47 18.99
N ALA A 190 10.92 8.54 19.06
CA ALA A 190 11.21 7.10 18.96
C ALA A 190 11.79 6.73 17.59
N LEU A 191 11.21 7.24 16.49
CA LEU A 191 11.70 7.00 15.13
C LEU A 191 13.03 7.70 14.85
N GLU A 192 13.24 8.92 15.39
CA GLU A 192 14.52 9.64 15.29
C GLU A 192 15.64 8.84 15.97
N LYS A 193 15.37 8.32 17.18
CA LYS A 193 16.30 7.42 17.86
C LYS A 193 16.58 6.16 17.04
N TYR A 194 15.53 5.49 16.54
CA TYR A 194 15.66 4.30 15.72
C TYR A 194 16.56 4.53 14.50
N LYS A 195 16.35 5.65 13.80
CA LYS A 195 17.20 6.06 12.67
C LYS A 195 18.65 6.34 13.10
N SER A 196 18.85 7.03 14.23
CA SER A 196 20.20 7.32 14.75
C SER A 196 20.95 6.08 15.22
N ASP A 197 20.23 5.05 15.63
CA ASP A 197 20.78 3.75 16.02
C ASP A 197 21.12 2.86 14.81
N GLY A 198 20.97 3.37 13.58
CA GLY A 198 21.39 2.71 12.34
C GLY A 198 20.27 2.05 11.54
N ALA A 199 19.00 2.28 11.88
CA ALA A 199 17.92 1.78 11.04
C ALA A 199 17.90 2.50 9.69
N GLU A 200 17.92 1.71 8.62
CA GLU A 200 17.93 2.21 7.25
C GLU A 200 16.52 2.22 6.65
N THR A 201 16.32 3.11 5.68
CA THR A 201 15.10 3.17 4.86
C THR A 201 15.36 2.57 3.49
N LEU A 202 14.37 1.88 2.96
CA LEU A 202 14.37 1.38 1.59
C LEU A 202 13.01 1.60 0.93
N LEU A 203 12.88 1.25 -0.34
CA LEU A 203 11.62 1.35 -1.04
C LEU A 203 10.70 0.22 -0.61
N LEU A 204 9.54 0.58 -0.06
CA LEU A 204 8.51 -0.30 0.50
C LEU A 204 7.29 -0.40 -0.42
N HIS A 205 6.50 -1.45 -0.23
CA HIS A 205 5.15 -1.52 -0.78
C HIS A 205 4.22 -0.48 -0.14
N ALA A 206 4.34 -0.30 1.16
CA ALA A 206 3.60 0.60 2.05
C ALA A 206 2.08 0.35 2.17
N ASP A 207 1.50 -0.55 1.38
CA ASP A 207 0.07 -0.92 1.45
C ASP A 207 -0.17 -2.42 1.22
N ALA A 208 0.69 -3.30 1.78
CA ALA A 208 0.57 -4.77 1.70
C ALA A 208 -0.59 -5.32 2.56
N ILE A 209 -1.78 -4.71 2.45
CA ILE A 209 -3.01 -5.14 3.12
C ILE A 209 -3.63 -6.36 2.43
N ARG A 210 -4.60 -7.01 3.07
CA ARG A 210 -5.21 -8.27 2.59
C ARG A 210 -5.76 -8.20 1.18
N GLU A 211 -6.35 -7.08 0.79
CA GLU A 211 -6.90 -6.83 -0.55
C GLU A 211 -5.82 -6.79 -1.64
N ASN A 212 -4.58 -6.50 -1.25
CA ASN A 212 -3.44 -6.32 -2.14
C ASN A 212 -2.50 -7.53 -2.15
N VAL A 213 -2.85 -8.60 -1.42
CA VAL A 213 -2.13 -9.87 -1.38
C VAL A 213 -3.03 -10.96 -1.95
N PHE A 214 -2.71 -11.43 -3.15
CA PHE A 214 -3.48 -12.50 -3.82
C PHE A 214 -2.85 -13.85 -3.52
N ASN A 215 -3.72 -14.85 -3.29
CA ASN A 215 -3.33 -16.24 -3.13
C ASN A 215 -3.81 -17.03 -4.35
N GLY A 216 -2.87 -17.42 -5.18
CA GLY A 216 -3.10 -18.20 -6.40
C GLY A 216 -2.47 -19.58 -6.32
N THR A 217 -2.48 -20.30 -7.43
CA THR A 217 -1.88 -21.65 -7.55
C THR A 217 -0.37 -21.66 -7.32
N ASN A 218 0.29 -20.55 -7.59
CA ASN A 218 1.75 -20.40 -7.45
C ASN A 218 2.16 -19.70 -6.13
N GLY A 219 1.26 -19.56 -5.17
CA GLY A 219 1.50 -18.88 -3.90
C GLY A 219 1.01 -17.44 -3.88
N LEU A 220 1.61 -16.64 -3.00
CA LEU A 220 1.24 -15.24 -2.81
C LEU A 220 1.81 -14.34 -3.90
N THR A 221 1.00 -13.36 -4.33
CA THR A 221 1.38 -12.31 -5.28
C THR A 221 0.99 -10.95 -4.70
N LEU A 222 1.90 -9.98 -4.68
CA LEU A 222 1.60 -8.60 -4.32
C LEU A 222 1.08 -7.81 -5.51
N ILE A 223 0.04 -7.01 -5.28
CA ILE A 223 -0.53 -6.08 -6.26
C ILE A 223 -0.69 -4.69 -5.65
N ASP A 224 -0.97 -3.69 -6.48
CA ASP A 224 -1.32 -2.30 -6.07
C ASP A 224 -0.18 -1.56 -5.37
N PHE A 225 0.89 -1.31 -6.12
CA PHE A 225 2.10 -0.58 -5.69
C PHE A 225 1.93 0.96 -5.74
N ASP A 226 0.69 1.46 -5.84
CA ASP A 226 0.39 2.89 -5.99
C ASP A 226 0.92 3.74 -4.81
N ASP A 227 0.90 3.21 -3.60
CA ASP A 227 1.39 3.88 -2.40
C ASP A 227 2.86 3.57 -2.05
N CYS A 228 3.58 2.82 -2.89
CA CYS A 228 4.98 2.49 -2.62
C CYS A 228 5.83 3.76 -2.38
N GLY A 229 6.82 3.65 -1.50
CA GLY A 229 7.67 4.78 -1.13
C GLY A 229 8.76 4.39 -0.14
N TYR A 230 9.68 5.31 0.13
CA TYR A 230 10.83 5.04 0.99
C TYR A 230 10.45 5.11 2.47
N GLY A 231 10.74 4.05 3.23
CA GLY A 231 10.45 3.98 4.65
C GLY A 231 11.19 2.84 5.34
N PHE A 232 10.92 2.65 6.62
CA PHE A 232 11.53 1.56 7.40
C PHE A 232 10.86 0.22 7.07
N PRO A 233 11.61 -0.86 6.79
CA PRO A 233 11.06 -2.17 6.41
C PRO A 233 9.98 -2.70 7.32
N ILE A 234 10.12 -2.47 8.62
CA ILE A 234 9.17 -2.89 9.65
C ILE A 234 7.76 -2.27 9.46
N TYR A 235 7.65 -1.13 8.74
CA TYR A 235 6.36 -0.51 8.41
C TYR A 235 5.51 -1.38 7.48
N ASP A 236 6.12 -2.10 6.53
CA ASP A 236 5.39 -3.03 5.66
C ASP A 236 4.83 -4.22 6.45
N LEU A 237 5.60 -4.76 7.41
CA LEU A 237 5.14 -5.85 8.27
C LEU A 237 3.98 -5.40 9.17
N ALA A 238 4.08 -4.20 9.75
CA ALA A 238 3.01 -3.60 10.53
C ALA A 238 1.76 -3.35 9.67
N THR A 239 1.94 -2.84 8.44
CA THR A 239 0.85 -2.61 7.48
C THR A 239 0.13 -3.91 7.12
N ALA A 240 0.86 -4.98 6.86
CA ALA A 240 0.28 -6.27 6.49
C ALA A 240 -0.61 -6.88 7.59
N THR A 241 -0.35 -6.58 8.86
CA THR A 241 -1.12 -7.10 10.00
C THR A 241 -2.27 -6.20 10.46
N ILE A 242 -2.32 -4.94 9.98
CA ILE A 242 -3.16 -3.89 10.56
C ILE A 242 -4.65 -4.18 10.56
N GLN A 243 -5.16 -4.84 9.54
CA GLN A 243 -6.58 -5.20 9.45
C GLN A 243 -7.01 -6.27 10.47
N SER A 244 -6.04 -6.83 11.20
CA SER A 244 -6.27 -7.78 12.30
C SER A 244 -6.14 -7.16 13.69
N ILE A 245 -5.85 -5.87 13.82
CA ILE A 245 -5.45 -5.24 15.10
C ILE A 245 -6.48 -5.40 16.21
N GLU A 246 -7.75 -5.57 15.89
CA GLU A 246 -8.83 -5.82 16.85
C GLU A 246 -9.23 -7.31 16.94
N ASP A 247 -8.55 -8.19 16.21
CA ASP A 247 -8.80 -9.63 16.22
C ASP A 247 -8.06 -10.28 17.40
N LYS A 248 -8.72 -11.26 18.08
CA LYS A 248 -8.11 -12.04 19.15
C LYS A 248 -6.84 -12.79 18.73
N HIS A 249 -6.65 -13.01 17.42
CA HIS A 249 -5.48 -13.67 16.85
C HIS A 249 -4.41 -12.71 16.34
N TYR A 250 -4.54 -11.41 16.59
CA TYR A 250 -3.61 -10.39 16.10
C TYR A 250 -2.15 -10.72 16.43
N GLN A 251 -1.85 -11.01 17.71
CA GLN A 251 -0.48 -11.33 18.13
C GLN A 251 0.07 -12.55 17.39
N ASN A 252 -0.71 -13.61 17.22
CA ASN A 252 -0.26 -14.78 16.48
C ASN A 252 0.11 -14.47 15.02
N ARG A 253 -0.56 -13.50 14.40
CA ARG A 253 -0.27 -13.05 13.03
C ARG A 253 0.97 -12.17 12.99
N CYS A 254 1.14 -11.29 13.98
CA CYS A 254 2.37 -10.50 14.14
C CYS A 254 3.59 -11.40 14.32
N ASP A 255 3.51 -12.38 15.20
CA ASP A 255 4.60 -13.34 15.42
C ASP A 255 4.90 -14.13 14.14
N ALA A 256 3.86 -14.54 13.42
CA ALA A 256 4.03 -15.31 12.19
C ALA A 256 4.71 -14.51 11.08
N ILE A 257 4.30 -13.25 10.85
CA ILE A 257 4.90 -12.42 9.80
C ILE A 257 6.34 -12.04 10.14
N LEU A 258 6.63 -11.70 11.40
CA LEU A 258 7.98 -11.39 11.86
C LEU A 258 8.90 -12.62 11.74
N ASN A 259 8.43 -13.81 12.10
CA ASN A 259 9.18 -15.05 11.94
C ASN A 259 9.41 -15.41 10.46
N GLY A 260 8.42 -15.18 9.60
CA GLY A 260 8.55 -15.39 8.16
C GLY A 260 9.60 -14.45 7.55
N TYR A 261 9.52 -13.17 7.88
CA TYR A 261 10.46 -12.16 7.43
C TYR A 261 11.88 -12.44 7.94
N GLY A 262 12.02 -12.77 9.23
CA GLY A 262 13.29 -13.07 9.88
C GLY A 262 14.01 -14.30 9.33
N LYS A 263 13.35 -15.12 8.52
CA LYS A 263 13.96 -16.27 7.85
C LYS A 263 15.03 -15.85 6.84
N ASP A 264 14.75 -14.81 6.05
CA ASP A 264 15.57 -14.40 4.90
C ASP A 264 16.14 -12.97 5.05
N ARG A 265 15.70 -12.22 6.08
CA ARG A 265 16.16 -10.88 6.40
C ARG A 265 16.20 -10.64 7.91
N LEU A 266 17.38 -10.30 8.43
CA LEU A 266 17.59 -10.11 9.86
C LEU A 266 16.69 -9.00 10.43
N LEU A 267 15.99 -9.31 11.53
CA LEU A 267 15.33 -8.34 12.38
C LEU A 267 16.17 -8.10 13.64
N THR A 268 16.37 -6.83 13.98
CA THR A 268 17.06 -6.40 15.19
C THR A 268 16.11 -6.38 16.39
N HIS A 269 16.64 -6.29 17.60
CA HIS A 269 15.82 -6.08 18.80
C HIS A 269 14.97 -4.80 18.69
N ALA A 270 15.52 -3.73 18.13
CA ALA A 270 14.81 -2.46 17.92
C ALA A 270 13.62 -2.61 16.96
N ASP A 271 13.70 -3.48 15.95
CA ASP A 271 12.57 -3.78 15.06
C ASP A 271 11.40 -4.37 15.83
N PHE A 272 11.67 -5.34 16.72
CA PHE A 272 10.62 -5.94 17.56
C PHE A 272 10.04 -4.94 18.56
N GLU A 273 10.84 -4.08 19.17
CA GLU A 273 10.39 -3.05 20.11
C GLU A 273 9.51 -1.99 19.42
N LEU A 274 9.86 -1.60 18.18
CA LEU A 274 9.14 -0.56 17.45
C LEU A 274 7.98 -1.08 16.58
N PHE A 275 7.86 -2.38 16.36
CA PHE A 275 6.74 -2.94 15.59
C PHE A 275 5.35 -2.45 16.09
N PRO A 276 5.05 -2.41 17.41
CA PRO A 276 3.79 -1.84 17.91
C PRO A 276 3.64 -0.34 17.61
N THR A 277 4.75 0.42 17.59
CA THR A 277 4.75 1.84 17.22
C THR A 277 4.38 2.01 15.76
N PHE A 278 4.98 1.25 14.86
CA PHE A 278 4.63 1.28 13.43
C PHE A 278 3.19 0.81 13.17
N SER A 279 2.71 -0.19 13.92
CA SER A 279 1.30 -0.61 13.86
C SER A 279 0.36 0.53 14.26
N MET A 280 0.65 1.24 15.34
CA MET A 280 -0.11 2.42 15.78
C MET A 280 -0.05 3.52 14.72
N LEU A 281 1.13 3.85 14.18
CA LEU A 281 1.29 4.86 13.13
C LEU A 281 0.49 4.52 11.89
N ARG A 282 0.45 3.24 11.48
CA ARG A 282 -0.40 2.79 10.37
C ARG A 282 -1.89 3.00 10.65
N VAL A 283 -2.36 2.76 11.88
CA VAL A 283 -3.75 3.06 12.26
C VAL A 283 -4.04 4.56 12.13
N LEU A 284 -3.14 5.41 12.63
CA LEU A 284 -3.29 6.87 12.59
C LEU A 284 -3.31 7.39 11.14
N ALA A 285 -2.38 6.95 10.32
CA ALA A 285 -2.33 7.29 8.90
C ALA A 285 -3.60 6.84 8.16
N THR A 286 -4.07 5.60 8.40
CA THR A 286 -5.32 5.09 7.82
C THR A 286 -6.53 5.94 8.22
N SER A 287 -6.60 6.39 9.48
CA SER A 287 -7.69 7.27 9.93
C SER A 287 -7.68 8.62 9.21
N SER A 288 -6.51 9.21 9.01
CA SER A 288 -6.34 10.46 8.24
C SER A 288 -6.76 10.33 6.78
N TRP A 289 -6.54 9.16 6.20
CA TRP A 289 -6.91 8.89 4.81
C TRP A 289 -8.43 8.66 4.65
N ILE A 290 -9.04 7.89 5.57
CA ILE A 290 -10.45 7.47 5.48
C ILE A 290 -11.41 8.59 5.90
N ILE A 291 -11.13 9.29 7.02
CA ILE A 291 -12.08 10.25 7.60
C ILE A 291 -12.48 11.36 6.62
N PRO A 292 -11.56 12.04 5.90
CA PRO A 292 -11.93 13.08 4.94
C PRO A 292 -12.71 12.57 3.73
N ARG A 293 -12.59 11.27 3.40
CA ARG A 293 -13.23 10.62 2.25
C ARG A 293 -14.57 9.99 2.60
N ALA A 294 -14.84 9.78 3.88
CA ALA A 294 -16.08 9.18 4.35
C ALA A 294 -17.25 10.15 4.18
N LYS A 295 -18.43 9.63 3.85
CA LYS A 295 -19.67 10.42 3.80
C LYS A 295 -19.92 11.07 5.15
N LYS A 296 -20.16 12.39 5.19
CA LYS A 296 -20.46 13.15 6.40
C LYS A 296 -21.59 12.46 7.19
N GLY A 297 -21.39 12.26 8.49
CA GLY A 297 -22.34 11.55 9.35
C GLY A 297 -22.26 10.01 9.27
N SER A 298 -21.37 9.45 8.49
CA SER A 298 -21.16 7.99 8.42
C SER A 298 -20.56 7.47 9.73
N SER A 299 -21.02 6.30 10.19
CA SER A 299 -20.43 5.57 11.33
C SER A 299 -18.95 5.24 11.13
N VAL A 300 -18.50 5.15 9.90
CA VAL A 300 -17.08 4.91 9.53
C VAL A 300 -16.17 5.94 10.18
N ILE A 301 -16.55 7.23 10.18
CA ILE A 301 -15.75 8.30 10.79
C ILE A 301 -15.48 7.99 12.26
N ASN A 302 -16.54 7.65 13.01
CA ASN A 302 -16.41 7.37 14.43
C ASN A 302 -15.61 6.09 14.70
N ILE A 303 -15.82 5.04 13.91
CA ILE A 303 -15.08 3.77 14.05
C ILE A 303 -13.57 4.00 13.92
N TYR A 304 -13.13 4.69 12.86
CA TYR A 304 -11.70 4.94 12.62
C TYR A 304 -11.11 5.92 13.63
N LYS A 305 -11.88 6.95 14.03
CA LYS A 305 -11.47 7.88 15.08
C LYS A 305 -11.26 7.17 16.44
N GLN A 306 -12.22 6.34 16.87
CA GLN A 306 -12.11 5.62 18.14
C GLN A 306 -10.97 4.60 18.14
N ARG A 307 -10.75 3.90 17.03
CA ARG A 307 -9.62 3.00 16.85
C ARG A 307 -8.29 3.76 16.97
N ALA A 308 -8.17 4.89 16.30
CA ALA A 308 -6.98 5.73 16.34
C ALA A 308 -6.69 6.26 17.76
N LEU A 309 -7.71 6.75 18.47
CA LEU A 309 -7.58 7.21 19.87
C LEU A 309 -7.18 6.08 20.80
N LYS A 310 -7.76 4.90 20.66
CA LYS A 310 -7.42 3.72 21.45
C LYS A 310 -5.94 3.36 21.33
N GLU A 311 -5.43 3.28 20.10
CA GLU A 311 -4.03 2.93 19.87
C GLU A 311 -3.07 4.05 20.29
N ALA A 312 -3.45 5.32 20.11
CA ALA A 312 -2.68 6.46 20.59
C ALA A 312 -2.56 6.46 22.13
N LYS A 313 -3.65 6.27 22.86
CA LYS A 313 -3.65 6.18 24.34
C LYS A 313 -2.79 5.02 24.83
N LYS A 314 -2.97 3.82 24.25
CA LYS A 314 -2.15 2.64 24.57
C LYS A 314 -0.66 2.87 24.36
N PHE A 315 -0.29 3.63 23.33
CA PHE A 315 1.10 4.00 23.06
C PHE A 315 1.65 4.99 24.10
N LEU A 316 0.84 5.93 24.57
CA LEU A 316 1.24 6.93 25.57
C LEU A 316 1.41 6.34 26.98
N GLU A 317 0.71 5.24 27.31
CA GLU A 317 0.77 4.53 28.60
C GLU A 317 2.07 3.71 28.78
N LYS A 318 2.78 3.42 27.70
CA LYS A 318 4.10 2.76 27.68
C LYS A 318 5.23 3.76 27.87
#